data_0ee5553721839fc2f6f6f044433aa783
#
_entry.id   0ee5553721839fc2f6f6f044433aa783
#
_cell.length_a   1.000
_cell.length_b   1.000
_cell.length_c   1.000
_cell.angle_alpha   90.00
_cell.angle_beta   90.00
_cell.angle_gamma   90.00
#
_symmetry.space_group_name_H-M   'P 1'
#
loop_
_entity.id
_entity.type
_entity.pdbx_description
1 polymer ?
#
loop_
_entity_poly.entity_id
_entity_poly.type
_entity_poly.pdbx_seq_one_letter_code
_entity_poly.pdbx_strand_id
1 'polypeptide(L)'
;MHDNLDLPMLPSIDIYQLRCISNSISSFNKNILNYDYIIYGRIQKIAIKIERLNELIRNSVPILKIKLNYIIRNDDYALLSSENSDDLSDMRRKIAITGFVDDLMDVKFELEKLISKTRYTLESLLVFHLNEPNKLKLSQYTKQKEFLVNSKNSKQSKVNELNNNLSVILAAEDIILKHKITDFFDRYFQGKELIDSIDIQPNKKDILKAAISYIRNLLTMVDDGLEFSQLVDVRIYISDQIIEAREEINTMDNNIFRLSQLMSYANDINQIEVHKQTIITQASALKSYWESWCGFMSEKVSEECLNFSQIKTVSQMLMTYLNDIEYQYQRQLPD
;
A
#
# COMPACT_ATOMS: atom_id res chain seq x y z
N MET A 1 -48.00 0.00 -29.96
CA MET A 1 -47.22 -0.86 -29.11
C MET A 1 -45.82 -0.30 -29.09
N HIS A 2 -45.37 0.32 -27.98
CA HIS A 2 -43.95 0.69 -27.84
C HIS A 2 -43.21 -0.60 -27.57
N ASP A 3 -42.53 -1.12 -28.60
CA ASP A 3 -41.51 -2.12 -28.40
C ASP A 3 -40.46 -1.53 -27.47
N ASN A 4 -40.44 -2.01 -26.23
CA ASN A 4 -39.34 -1.76 -25.32
C ASN A 4 -38.10 -2.39 -25.97
N LEU A 5 -37.33 -1.54 -26.66
CA LEU A 5 -36.03 -1.89 -27.20
C LEU A 5 -35.15 -2.24 -25.98
N ASP A 6 -34.86 -3.53 -25.77
CA ASP A 6 -33.81 -3.98 -24.87
C ASP A 6 -32.42 -3.60 -25.49
N LEU A 7 -32.18 -2.29 -25.52
CA LEU A 7 -30.91 -1.74 -25.98
C LEU A 7 -29.81 -2.00 -24.94
N PRO A 8 -28.61 -2.37 -25.36
CA PRO A 8 -27.48 -2.51 -24.45
C PRO A 8 -27.27 -1.23 -23.65
N MET A 9 -27.38 -1.32 -22.33
CA MET A 9 -27.22 -0.18 -21.44
C MET A 9 -25.74 0.23 -21.39
N LEU A 10 -25.46 1.52 -21.72
CA LEU A 10 -24.10 2.06 -21.69
C LEU A 10 -23.55 2.11 -20.28
N PRO A 11 -22.40 1.50 -19.98
CA PRO A 11 -21.78 1.60 -18.67
C PRO A 11 -21.12 2.95 -18.48
N SER A 12 -21.25 3.51 -17.28
CA SER A 12 -20.47 4.67 -16.87
C SER A 12 -19.06 4.19 -16.49
N ILE A 13 -18.08 4.40 -17.38
CA ILE A 13 -16.68 4.05 -17.14
C ILE A 13 -15.82 5.29 -17.14
N ASP A 14 -15.03 5.44 -16.11
CA ASP A 14 -14.03 6.50 -16.01
C ASP A 14 -12.65 5.99 -16.41
N ILE A 15 -12.35 6.05 -17.71
CA ILE A 15 -11.05 5.67 -18.28
C ILE A 15 -9.92 6.55 -17.74
N TYR A 16 -10.21 7.83 -17.48
CA TYR A 16 -9.22 8.72 -16.89
C TYR A 16 -8.83 8.26 -15.49
N GLN A 17 -9.81 7.88 -14.65
CA GLN A 17 -9.55 7.28 -13.34
C GLN A 17 -8.74 5.98 -13.43
N LEU A 18 -9.06 5.10 -14.41
CA LEU A 18 -8.30 3.87 -14.63
C LEU A 18 -6.82 4.15 -14.93
N ARG A 19 -6.53 5.18 -15.73
CA ARG A 19 -5.16 5.61 -16.05
C ARG A 19 -4.45 6.19 -14.83
N CYS A 20 -5.12 7.02 -14.03
CA CYS A 20 -4.57 7.56 -12.78
C CYS A 20 -4.20 6.43 -11.80
N ILE A 21 -5.10 5.45 -11.64
CA ILE A 21 -4.87 4.28 -10.77
C ILE A 21 -3.68 3.45 -11.28
N SER A 22 -3.57 3.22 -12.59
CA SER A 22 -2.45 2.48 -13.19
C SER A 22 -1.11 3.14 -12.87
N ASN A 23 -1.03 4.47 -13.01
CA ASN A 23 0.18 5.22 -12.67
C ASN A 23 0.50 5.16 -11.16
N SER A 24 -0.53 5.31 -10.31
CA SER A 24 -0.36 5.23 -8.86
C SER A 24 0.21 3.88 -8.43
N ILE A 25 -0.31 2.76 -8.95
CA ILE A 25 0.19 1.42 -8.63
C ILE A 25 1.66 1.26 -9.09
N SER A 26 2.01 1.83 -10.24
CA SER A 26 3.39 1.78 -10.75
C SER A 26 4.36 2.61 -9.90
N SER A 27 3.91 3.75 -9.33
CA SER A 27 4.72 4.61 -8.46
C SER A 27 4.97 3.99 -7.08
N PHE A 28 3.97 3.33 -6.48
CA PHE A 28 4.11 2.65 -5.17
C PHE A 28 5.13 1.52 -5.18
N ASN A 29 5.43 0.96 -6.33
CA ASN A 29 6.24 -0.25 -6.48
C ASN A 29 7.66 -0.11 -5.89
N LYS A 30 8.30 1.08 -5.97
CA LYS A 30 9.69 1.27 -5.53
C LYS A 30 9.87 1.18 -4.01
N ASN A 31 8.88 1.58 -3.24
CA ASN A 31 8.99 1.67 -1.77
C ASN A 31 8.63 0.35 -1.07
N ILE A 32 7.82 -0.50 -1.72
CA ILE A 32 7.29 -1.75 -1.13
C ILE A 32 8.31 -2.90 -1.17
N LEU A 33 9.37 -2.81 -1.97
CA LEU A 33 10.41 -3.85 -2.04
C LEU A 33 11.00 -4.17 -0.66
N ASN A 34 11.23 -3.15 0.17
CA ASN A 34 11.78 -3.29 1.50
C ASN A 34 10.76 -3.79 2.54
N TYR A 35 9.48 -3.75 2.22
CA TYR A 35 8.42 -4.24 3.10
C TYR A 35 8.33 -5.76 3.06
N ASP A 36 8.12 -6.32 1.87
CA ASP A 36 8.06 -7.78 1.66
C ASP A 36 8.22 -8.10 0.16
N TYR A 37 9.18 -8.94 -0.19
CA TYR A 37 9.50 -9.27 -1.59
C TYR A 37 8.39 -10.08 -2.29
N ILE A 38 7.59 -10.86 -1.54
CA ILE A 38 6.48 -11.65 -2.12
C ILE A 38 5.33 -10.71 -2.48
N ILE A 39 4.99 -9.79 -1.57
CA ILE A 39 3.96 -8.78 -1.80
C ILE A 39 4.38 -7.89 -2.97
N TYR A 40 5.64 -7.43 -2.97
CA TYR A 40 6.22 -6.67 -4.08
C TYR A 40 6.06 -7.39 -5.42
N GLY A 41 6.45 -8.66 -5.51
CA GLY A 41 6.30 -9.44 -6.73
C GLY A 41 4.85 -9.61 -7.21
N ARG A 42 3.88 -9.68 -6.27
CA ARG A 42 2.45 -9.70 -6.62
C ARG A 42 1.99 -8.34 -7.16
N ILE A 43 2.39 -7.24 -6.54
CA ILE A 43 2.06 -5.88 -7.00
C ILE A 43 2.61 -5.61 -8.39
N GLN A 44 3.85 -6.02 -8.67
CA GLN A 44 4.40 -5.92 -10.04
C GLN A 44 3.55 -6.67 -11.07
N LYS A 45 3.11 -7.87 -10.75
CA LYS A 45 2.24 -8.64 -11.65
C LYS A 45 0.88 -7.96 -11.84
N ILE A 46 0.30 -7.39 -10.78
CA ILE A 46 -0.93 -6.60 -10.85
C ILE A 46 -0.73 -5.38 -11.77
N ALA A 47 0.34 -4.60 -11.57
CA ALA A 47 0.65 -3.42 -12.39
C ALA A 47 0.75 -3.77 -13.88
N ILE A 48 1.52 -4.80 -14.24
CA ILE A 48 1.66 -5.27 -15.63
C ILE A 48 0.31 -5.69 -16.22
N LYS A 49 -0.57 -6.36 -15.46
CA LYS A 49 -1.87 -6.79 -15.94
C LYS A 49 -2.83 -5.62 -16.16
N ILE A 50 -2.79 -4.62 -15.29
CA ILE A 50 -3.60 -3.40 -15.42
C ILE A 50 -3.13 -2.59 -16.63
N GLU A 51 -1.82 -2.43 -16.83
CA GLU A 51 -1.26 -1.76 -17.98
C GLU A 51 -1.68 -2.44 -19.29
N ARG A 52 -1.55 -3.76 -19.39
CA ARG A 52 -2.02 -4.54 -20.54
C ARG A 52 -3.52 -4.39 -20.80
N LEU A 53 -4.35 -4.35 -19.75
CA LEU A 53 -5.79 -4.11 -19.88
C LEU A 53 -6.06 -2.72 -20.45
N ASN A 54 -5.37 -1.72 -19.95
CA ASN A 54 -5.48 -0.35 -20.41
C ASN A 54 -5.07 -0.21 -21.88
N GLU A 55 -3.93 -0.81 -22.28
CA GLU A 55 -3.49 -0.87 -23.67
C GLU A 55 -4.48 -1.63 -24.58
N LEU A 56 -5.04 -2.72 -24.10
CA LEU A 56 -6.04 -3.51 -24.84
C LEU A 56 -7.27 -2.64 -25.16
N ILE A 57 -7.82 -1.92 -24.17
CA ILE A 57 -8.96 -1.03 -24.38
C ILE A 57 -8.57 0.09 -25.35
N ARG A 58 -7.46 0.77 -25.10
CA ARG A 58 -6.97 1.87 -25.92
C ARG A 58 -6.83 1.49 -27.40
N ASN A 59 -6.19 0.35 -27.65
CA ASN A 59 -5.88 -0.10 -29.03
C ASN A 59 -7.11 -0.64 -29.76
N SER A 60 -8.15 -1.09 -29.03
CA SER A 60 -9.40 -1.58 -29.64
C SER A 60 -10.28 -0.46 -30.21
N VAL A 61 -10.24 0.74 -29.59
CA VAL A 61 -11.12 1.85 -29.97
C VAL A 61 -11.01 2.24 -31.46
N PRO A 62 -9.82 2.52 -32.02
CA PRO A 62 -9.72 2.91 -33.43
C PRO A 62 -10.15 1.78 -34.37
N ILE A 63 -9.87 0.52 -34.03
CA ILE A 63 -10.25 -0.65 -34.86
C ILE A 63 -11.78 -0.76 -34.95
N LEU A 64 -12.45 -0.71 -33.79
CA LEU A 64 -13.91 -0.77 -33.73
C LEU A 64 -14.56 0.42 -34.42
N LYS A 65 -14.01 1.63 -34.26
CA LYS A 65 -14.53 2.85 -34.94
C LYS A 65 -14.44 2.72 -36.46
N ILE A 66 -13.35 2.21 -37.00
CA ILE A 66 -13.22 2.01 -38.46
C ILE A 66 -14.31 1.04 -38.95
N LYS A 67 -14.46 -0.12 -38.29
CA LYS A 67 -15.45 -1.14 -38.68
C LYS A 67 -16.88 -0.62 -38.57
N LEU A 68 -17.22 0.10 -37.47
CA LEU A 68 -18.54 0.72 -37.30
C LEU A 68 -18.83 1.80 -38.33
N ASN A 69 -17.82 2.54 -38.81
CA ASN A 69 -17.99 3.54 -39.85
C ASN A 69 -18.50 2.93 -41.18
N TYR A 70 -18.07 1.70 -41.52
CA TYR A 70 -18.61 1.03 -42.70
C TYR A 70 -20.11 0.78 -42.58
N ILE A 71 -20.58 0.33 -41.41
CA ILE A 71 -22.02 0.09 -41.14
C ILE A 71 -22.82 1.38 -41.16
N ILE A 72 -22.30 2.47 -40.58
CA ILE A 72 -23.03 3.70 -40.35
C ILE A 72 -23.09 4.57 -41.62
N ARG A 73 -22.02 4.63 -42.43
CA ARG A 73 -21.83 5.57 -43.51
C ARG A 73 -21.96 4.98 -44.93
N ASN A 74 -22.18 3.68 -45.05
CA ASN A 74 -22.36 3.08 -46.35
C ASN A 74 -23.71 3.49 -46.96
N ASP A 75 -23.69 4.10 -48.14
CA ASP A 75 -24.88 4.62 -48.81
C ASP A 75 -25.82 3.48 -49.25
N ASP A 76 -25.32 2.32 -49.67
CA ASP A 76 -26.15 1.18 -50.01
C ASP A 76 -26.89 0.63 -48.76
N TYR A 77 -26.30 0.71 -47.56
CA TYR A 77 -26.97 0.33 -46.31
C TYR A 77 -27.98 1.39 -45.84
N ALA A 78 -27.73 2.66 -46.17
CA ALA A 78 -28.70 3.73 -45.93
C ALA A 78 -29.99 3.53 -46.73
N LEU A 79 -29.86 3.03 -47.95
CA LEU A 79 -31.02 2.70 -48.80
C LEU A 79 -31.85 1.53 -48.25
N LEU A 80 -31.21 0.54 -47.58
CA LEU A 80 -31.91 -0.57 -46.92
C LEU A 80 -32.80 -0.13 -45.75
N SER A 81 -32.46 1.00 -45.11
CA SER A 81 -33.23 1.57 -44.00
C SER A 81 -34.23 2.62 -44.38
N SER A 82 -34.32 2.99 -45.68
CA SER A 82 -35.24 3.98 -46.19
C SER A 82 -36.59 3.38 -46.64
N GLU A 83 -37.65 4.17 -46.62
CA GLU A 83 -38.98 3.79 -47.14
C GLU A 83 -38.96 3.46 -48.64
N ASN A 84 -37.91 3.91 -49.37
CA ASN A 84 -37.72 3.70 -50.80
C ASN A 84 -36.87 2.44 -51.12
N SER A 85 -36.79 1.48 -50.23
CA SER A 85 -36.02 0.25 -50.41
C SER A 85 -36.46 -0.63 -51.60
N ASP A 86 -37.71 -0.36 -52.10
CA ASP A 86 -38.28 -1.09 -53.25
C ASP A 86 -37.68 -0.62 -54.62
N ASP A 87 -36.97 0.53 -54.65
CA ASP A 87 -36.28 1.01 -55.87
C ASP A 87 -34.97 0.30 -56.19
N LEU A 88 -34.47 -0.54 -55.27
CA LEU A 88 -33.25 -1.37 -55.48
C LEU A 88 -33.62 -2.62 -56.28
N SER A 89 -32.81 -2.94 -57.34
CA SER A 89 -32.92 -4.25 -57.96
C SER A 89 -32.69 -5.34 -56.96
N ASP A 90 -33.41 -6.48 -57.02
CA ASP A 90 -33.33 -7.62 -56.11
C ASP A 90 -31.88 -8.10 -55.88
N MET A 91 -31.09 -8.04 -56.96
CA MET A 91 -29.68 -8.46 -56.88
C MET A 91 -28.81 -7.49 -56.04
N ARG A 92 -29.00 -6.16 -56.25
CA ARG A 92 -28.27 -5.15 -55.50
C ARG A 92 -28.68 -5.16 -54.04
N ARG A 93 -29.96 -5.36 -53.72
CA ARG A 93 -30.47 -5.53 -52.38
C ARG A 93 -29.86 -6.72 -51.67
N LYS A 94 -29.78 -7.88 -52.33
CA LYS A 94 -29.13 -9.09 -51.75
C LYS A 94 -27.65 -8.85 -51.47
N ILE A 95 -26.91 -8.24 -52.38
CA ILE A 95 -25.49 -7.90 -52.16
C ILE A 95 -25.32 -6.94 -50.97
N ALA A 96 -26.16 -5.89 -50.89
CA ALA A 96 -26.12 -4.94 -49.80
C ALA A 96 -26.44 -5.60 -48.44
N ILE A 97 -27.43 -6.50 -48.37
CA ILE A 97 -27.78 -7.26 -47.18
C ILE A 97 -26.62 -8.13 -46.73
N THR A 98 -26.03 -8.91 -47.66
CA THR A 98 -24.90 -9.80 -47.35
C THR A 98 -23.71 -8.97 -46.84
N GLY A 99 -23.33 -7.89 -47.52
CA GLY A 99 -22.26 -7.02 -47.07
C GLY A 99 -22.51 -6.37 -45.71
N PHE A 100 -23.75 -5.97 -45.42
CA PHE A 100 -24.11 -5.44 -44.13
C PHE A 100 -23.97 -6.47 -43.00
N VAL A 101 -24.41 -7.71 -43.23
CA VAL A 101 -24.26 -8.80 -42.26
C VAL A 101 -22.80 -9.11 -42.03
N ASP A 102 -21.98 -9.19 -43.11
CA ASP A 102 -20.54 -9.44 -43.01
C ASP A 102 -19.81 -8.37 -42.22
N ASP A 103 -20.11 -7.07 -42.44
CA ASP A 103 -19.55 -5.95 -41.71
C ASP A 103 -19.95 -5.99 -40.20
N LEU A 104 -21.21 -6.36 -39.88
CA LEU A 104 -21.67 -6.58 -38.54
C LEU A 104 -20.94 -7.72 -37.83
N MET A 105 -20.78 -8.84 -38.54
CA MET A 105 -20.08 -10.01 -38.00
C MET A 105 -18.60 -9.69 -37.76
N ASP A 106 -18.00 -8.84 -38.55
CA ASP A 106 -16.65 -8.34 -38.39
C ASP A 106 -16.48 -7.50 -37.11
N VAL A 107 -17.44 -6.58 -36.81
CA VAL A 107 -17.46 -5.84 -35.53
C VAL A 107 -17.64 -6.78 -34.36
N LYS A 108 -18.59 -7.72 -34.47
CA LYS A 108 -18.85 -8.73 -33.45
C LYS A 108 -17.60 -9.55 -33.16
N PHE A 109 -16.90 -10.02 -34.17
CA PHE A 109 -15.66 -10.81 -34.01
C PHE A 109 -14.58 -10.05 -33.24
N GLU A 110 -14.36 -8.75 -33.55
CA GLU A 110 -13.39 -7.95 -32.81
C GLU A 110 -13.82 -7.72 -31.35
N LEU A 111 -15.12 -7.54 -31.10
CA LEU A 111 -15.63 -7.44 -29.73
C LEU A 111 -15.48 -8.76 -28.96
N GLU A 112 -15.77 -9.92 -29.56
CA GLU A 112 -15.59 -11.23 -28.92
C GLU A 112 -14.12 -11.50 -28.57
N LYS A 113 -13.20 -11.10 -29.43
CA LYS A 113 -11.76 -11.17 -29.18
C LYS A 113 -11.35 -10.26 -28.00
N LEU A 114 -11.93 -9.06 -27.94
CA LEU A 114 -11.70 -8.10 -26.87
C LEU A 114 -12.28 -8.62 -25.54
N ILE A 115 -13.50 -9.16 -25.56
CA ILE A 115 -14.17 -9.81 -24.42
C ILE A 115 -13.30 -10.93 -23.86
N SER A 116 -12.81 -11.82 -24.71
CA SER A 116 -11.99 -12.97 -24.31
C SER A 116 -10.69 -12.53 -23.65
N LYS A 117 -9.98 -11.55 -24.21
CA LYS A 117 -8.74 -11.01 -23.63
C LYS A 117 -8.98 -10.27 -22.33
N THR A 118 -10.08 -9.50 -22.24
CA THR A 118 -10.47 -8.80 -21.02
C THR A 118 -10.82 -9.79 -19.91
N ARG A 119 -11.61 -10.82 -20.22
CA ARG A 119 -11.95 -11.91 -19.29
C ARG A 119 -10.70 -12.55 -18.70
N TYR A 120 -9.77 -13.00 -19.56
CA TYR A 120 -8.51 -13.58 -19.11
C TYR A 120 -7.71 -12.67 -18.19
N THR A 121 -7.66 -11.36 -18.50
CA THR A 121 -6.94 -10.40 -17.67
C THR A 121 -7.62 -10.20 -16.31
N LEU A 122 -8.95 -10.07 -16.28
CA LEU A 122 -9.73 -9.96 -15.05
C LEU A 122 -9.59 -11.17 -14.14
N GLU A 123 -9.71 -12.39 -14.70
CA GLU A 123 -9.49 -13.63 -13.95
C GLU A 123 -8.08 -13.69 -13.36
N SER A 124 -7.07 -13.28 -14.13
CA SER A 124 -5.71 -13.23 -13.65
C SER A 124 -5.47 -12.19 -12.54
N LEU A 125 -6.20 -11.07 -12.52
CA LEU A 125 -6.14 -10.07 -11.46
C LEU A 125 -6.80 -10.57 -10.16
N LEU A 126 -7.87 -11.36 -10.27
CA LEU A 126 -8.58 -11.94 -9.13
C LEU A 126 -7.71 -12.93 -8.34
N VAL A 127 -6.75 -13.60 -9.00
CA VAL A 127 -5.84 -14.55 -8.32
C VAL A 127 -4.86 -13.85 -7.37
N PHE A 128 -4.51 -12.59 -7.62
CA PHE A 128 -3.53 -11.87 -6.80
C PHE A 128 -4.20 -11.15 -5.63
N HIS A 129 -4.24 -11.83 -4.48
CA HIS A 129 -4.72 -11.26 -3.22
C HIS A 129 -3.56 -10.65 -2.43
N LEU A 130 -3.72 -9.40 -1.99
CA LEU A 130 -2.73 -8.66 -1.18
C LEU A 130 -3.13 -8.59 0.29
N ASN A 131 -4.42 -8.63 0.62
CA ASN A 131 -4.93 -8.36 1.95
C ASN A 131 -4.41 -9.32 3.02
N GLU A 132 -4.50 -10.64 2.80
CA GLU A 132 -4.09 -11.62 3.81
C GLU A 132 -2.58 -11.60 4.10
N PRO A 133 -1.68 -11.64 3.08
CA PRO A 133 -0.26 -11.52 3.35
C PRO A 133 0.11 -10.15 3.98
N ASN A 134 -0.57 -9.07 3.61
CA ASN A 134 -0.36 -7.76 4.20
C ASN A 134 -0.75 -7.70 5.68
N LYS A 135 -1.93 -8.23 6.05
CA LYS A 135 -2.37 -8.33 7.46
C LYS A 135 -1.40 -9.15 8.30
N LEU A 136 -0.95 -10.29 7.79
CA LEU A 136 0.02 -11.13 8.48
C LEU A 136 1.32 -10.38 8.75
N LYS A 137 1.84 -9.69 7.73
CA LYS A 137 3.09 -8.94 7.83
C LYS A 137 2.97 -7.75 8.78
N LEU A 138 1.87 -6.99 8.67
CA LEU A 138 1.56 -5.88 9.56
C LEU A 138 1.48 -6.35 11.03
N SER A 139 0.81 -7.48 11.30
CA SER A 139 0.72 -8.07 12.63
C SER A 139 2.11 -8.44 13.18
N GLN A 140 2.99 -9.00 12.35
CA GLN A 140 4.37 -9.31 12.74
C GLN A 140 5.15 -8.06 13.12
N TYR A 141 5.10 -7.01 12.31
CA TYR A 141 5.79 -5.74 12.59
C TYR A 141 5.23 -5.03 13.82
N THR A 142 3.90 -5.07 14.02
CA THR A 142 3.27 -4.52 15.22
C THR A 142 3.80 -5.19 16.49
N LYS A 143 3.82 -6.52 16.53
CA LYS A 143 4.36 -7.28 17.69
C LYS A 143 5.83 -7.00 17.94
N GLN A 144 6.64 -6.91 16.88
CA GLN A 144 8.07 -6.58 17.02
C GLN A 144 8.26 -5.17 17.56
N LYS A 145 7.48 -4.19 17.08
CA LYS A 145 7.52 -2.81 17.57
C LYS A 145 7.11 -2.72 19.03
N GLU A 146 6.02 -3.38 19.43
CA GLU A 146 5.56 -3.42 20.82
C GLU A 146 6.63 -4.04 21.75
N PHE A 147 7.26 -5.11 21.35
CA PHE A 147 8.36 -5.72 22.10
C PHE A 147 9.52 -4.73 22.29
N LEU A 148 9.95 -4.04 21.22
CA LEU A 148 11.04 -3.07 21.29
C LEU A 148 10.69 -1.87 22.16
N VAL A 149 9.47 -1.36 22.10
CA VAL A 149 8.98 -0.24 22.93
C VAL A 149 9.00 -0.64 24.40
N ASN A 150 8.51 -1.83 24.74
CA ASN A 150 8.51 -2.32 26.12
C ASN A 150 9.94 -2.53 26.65
N SER A 151 10.83 -3.12 25.84
CA SER A 151 12.25 -3.28 26.18
C SER A 151 12.95 -1.94 26.40
N LYS A 152 12.69 -0.95 25.51
CA LYS A 152 13.22 0.41 25.64
C LYS A 152 12.76 1.06 26.94
N ASN A 153 11.47 0.98 27.27
CA ASN A 153 10.91 1.57 28.49
C ASN A 153 11.56 0.95 29.74
N SER A 154 11.75 -0.36 29.77
CA SER A 154 12.45 -1.06 30.86
C SER A 154 13.90 -0.57 31.01
N LYS A 155 14.65 -0.47 29.90
CA LYS A 155 16.02 0.04 29.90
C LYS A 155 16.09 1.52 30.31
N GLN A 156 15.15 2.33 29.85
CA GLN A 156 15.08 3.74 30.26
C GLN A 156 14.87 3.89 31.78
N SER A 157 14.01 3.05 32.37
CA SER A 157 13.80 3.02 33.83
C SER A 157 15.11 2.65 34.56
N LYS A 158 15.87 1.66 34.05
CA LYS A 158 17.17 1.29 34.58
C LYS A 158 18.20 2.43 34.46
N VAL A 159 18.25 3.12 33.33
CA VAL A 159 19.11 4.30 33.15
C VAL A 159 18.79 5.39 34.16
N ASN A 160 17.48 5.64 34.43
CA ASN A 160 17.07 6.62 35.42
C ASN A 160 17.53 6.23 36.83
N GLU A 161 17.39 4.94 37.20
CA GLU A 161 17.87 4.42 38.46
C GLU A 161 19.39 4.57 38.60
N LEU A 162 20.15 4.17 37.57
CA LEU A 162 21.61 4.31 37.54
C LEU A 162 22.05 5.77 37.64
N ASN A 163 21.36 6.72 36.97
CA ASN A 163 21.65 8.14 37.09
C ASN A 163 21.40 8.67 38.53
N ASN A 164 20.33 8.22 39.18
CA ASN A 164 20.07 8.57 40.56
C ASN A 164 21.19 8.07 41.48
N ASN A 165 21.61 6.82 41.31
CA ASN A 165 22.69 6.21 42.09
C ASN A 165 24.02 6.92 41.81
N LEU A 166 24.31 7.26 40.57
CA LEU A 166 25.50 8.03 40.18
C LEU A 166 25.52 9.39 40.87
N SER A 167 24.37 10.07 40.92
CA SER A 167 24.26 11.37 41.58
C SER A 167 24.57 11.32 43.09
N VAL A 168 24.13 10.24 43.74
CA VAL A 168 24.41 10.00 45.17
C VAL A 168 25.92 9.74 45.37
N ILE A 169 26.55 8.96 44.52
CA ILE A 169 28.01 8.69 44.61
C ILE A 169 28.82 9.93 44.34
N LEU A 170 28.49 10.74 43.32
CA LEU A 170 29.17 12.00 43.06
C LEU A 170 29.05 13.01 44.22
N ALA A 171 27.86 13.07 44.82
CA ALA A 171 27.65 13.90 46.03
C ALA A 171 28.47 13.40 47.22
N ALA A 172 28.61 12.09 47.37
CA ALA A 172 29.46 11.49 48.43
C ALA A 172 30.96 11.79 48.18
N GLU A 173 31.45 11.62 46.93
CA GLU A 173 32.82 12.01 46.58
C GLU A 173 33.11 13.48 46.90
N ASP A 174 32.19 14.38 46.49
CA ASP A 174 32.35 15.82 46.78
C ASP A 174 32.43 16.14 48.28
N ILE A 175 31.60 15.46 49.11
CA ILE A 175 31.64 15.62 50.56
C ILE A 175 32.99 15.12 51.13
N ILE A 176 33.48 13.95 50.71
CA ILE A 176 34.74 13.35 51.14
C ILE A 176 35.92 14.27 50.81
N LEU A 177 35.98 14.78 49.58
CA LEU A 177 37.05 15.64 49.11
C LEU A 177 37.01 17.03 49.81
N LYS A 178 35.87 17.65 49.93
CA LYS A 178 35.72 18.97 50.57
C LYS A 178 36.07 18.97 52.06
N HIS A 179 35.75 17.88 52.74
CA HIS A 179 36.03 17.77 54.18
C HIS A 179 37.38 17.09 54.45
N LYS A 180 38.18 16.71 53.39
CA LYS A 180 39.50 16.04 53.51
C LYS A 180 39.48 14.78 54.35
N ILE A 181 38.41 14.00 54.20
CA ILE A 181 38.21 12.78 55.00
C ILE A 181 38.60 11.48 54.23
N THR A 182 39.36 11.60 53.14
CA THR A 182 39.87 10.45 52.35
C THR A 182 40.65 9.48 53.20
N ASP A 183 41.63 9.98 53.99
CA ASP A 183 42.46 9.16 54.86
C ASP A 183 41.66 8.42 55.94
N PHE A 184 40.53 9.00 56.32
CA PHE A 184 39.58 8.41 57.25
C PHE A 184 38.83 7.22 56.63
N PHE A 185 38.44 7.38 55.37
CA PHE A 185 37.83 6.29 54.58
C PHE A 185 38.78 5.13 54.37
N ASP A 186 40.02 5.39 54.00
CA ASP A 186 41.03 4.33 53.68
C ASP A 186 41.52 3.57 54.90
N ARG A 187 41.42 4.14 56.12
CA ARG A 187 41.96 3.53 57.30
C ARG A 187 40.93 2.94 58.28
N TYR A 188 39.70 3.46 58.30
CA TYR A 188 38.78 3.21 59.41
C TYR A 188 37.35 2.82 59.00
N PHE A 189 37.07 2.60 57.75
CA PHE A 189 35.70 2.44 57.34
C PHE A 189 35.16 1.01 57.54
N GLN A 190 34.78 0.68 58.75
CA GLN A 190 34.18 -0.63 59.14
C GLN A 190 32.67 -0.61 59.40
N GLY A 191 31.96 0.50 59.22
CA GLY A 191 30.51 0.50 59.43
C GLY A 191 29.82 1.86 59.37
N LYS A 192 28.47 1.83 59.32
CA LYS A 192 27.60 3.03 59.28
C LYS A 192 27.75 3.92 60.54
N GLU A 193 28.13 3.32 61.67
CA GLU A 193 28.27 4.00 62.97
C GLU A 193 29.41 5.03 62.97
N LEU A 194 30.43 4.82 62.19
CA LEU A 194 31.58 5.74 62.08
C LEU A 194 31.21 7.05 61.36
N ILE A 195 30.23 7.05 60.41
CA ILE A 195 29.79 8.27 59.74
C ILE A 195 29.13 9.22 60.73
N ASP A 196 28.47 8.71 61.72
CA ASP A 196 27.80 9.53 62.76
C ASP A 196 28.79 10.27 63.65
N SER A 197 30.05 9.77 63.76
CA SER A 197 31.12 10.42 64.50
C SER A 197 31.83 11.57 63.75
N ILE A 198 31.64 11.69 62.45
CA ILE A 198 32.24 12.76 61.66
C ILE A 198 31.52 14.07 61.91
N ASP A 199 32.26 15.17 62.11
CA ASP A 199 31.69 16.50 62.31
C ASP A 199 31.28 17.14 60.98
N ILE A 200 30.15 16.69 60.41
CA ILE A 200 29.49 17.24 59.21
C ILE A 200 27.99 17.34 59.43
N GLN A 201 27.31 18.11 58.57
CA GLN A 201 25.86 18.32 58.67
C GLN A 201 25.11 16.98 58.48
N PRO A 202 23.97 16.78 59.20
CA PRO A 202 23.22 15.51 59.16
C PRO A 202 22.82 15.06 57.72
N ASN A 203 22.37 15.98 56.87
CA ASN A 203 22.00 15.68 55.47
C ASN A 203 23.19 15.14 54.65
N LYS A 204 24.42 15.56 54.93
CA LYS A 204 25.62 15.04 54.29
C LYS A 204 25.97 13.64 54.80
N LYS A 205 25.70 13.36 56.07
CA LYS A 205 25.86 11.99 56.66
C LYS A 205 24.88 11.03 55.98
N ASP A 206 23.66 11.43 55.69
CA ASP A 206 22.66 10.58 55.01
C ASP A 206 23.07 10.25 53.58
N ILE A 207 23.64 11.22 52.83
CA ILE A 207 24.19 10.98 51.50
C ILE A 207 25.33 9.98 51.54
N LEU A 208 26.28 10.12 52.48
CA LEU A 208 27.41 9.16 52.64
C LEU A 208 26.90 7.76 52.98
N LYS A 209 25.92 7.65 53.89
CA LYS A 209 25.31 6.36 54.26
C LYS A 209 24.61 5.69 53.09
N ALA A 210 23.90 6.47 52.29
CA ALA A 210 23.23 5.99 51.06
C ALA A 210 24.25 5.48 50.00
N ALA A 211 25.28 6.25 49.72
CA ALA A 211 26.34 5.87 48.80
C ALA A 211 27.02 4.57 49.22
N ILE A 212 27.42 4.48 50.47
CA ILE A 212 28.07 3.29 51.01
C ILE A 212 27.16 2.04 50.96
N SER A 213 25.91 2.21 51.33
CA SER A 213 24.93 1.13 51.26
C SER A 213 24.76 0.62 49.83
N TYR A 214 24.73 1.54 48.87
CA TYR A 214 24.64 1.17 47.45
C TYR A 214 25.90 0.44 46.97
N ILE A 215 27.10 0.95 47.30
CA ILE A 215 28.38 0.32 46.88
C ILE A 215 28.53 -1.06 47.47
N ARG A 216 28.20 -1.24 48.75
CA ARG A 216 28.25 -2.57 49.41
C ARG A 216 27.30 -3.54 48.74
N ASN A 217 26.10 -3.13 48.38
CA ASN A 217 25.16 -3.97 47.68
C ASN A 217 25.67 -4.34 46.29
N LEU A 218 26.32 -3.41 45.58
CA LEU A 218 26.84 -3.64 44.23
C LEU A 218 28.05 -4.59 44.24
N LEU A 219 28.98 -4.36 45.19
CA LEU A 219 30.21 -5.17 45.30
C LEU A 219 30.00 -6.48 46.06
N THR A 220 28.78 -6.78 46.56
CA THR A 220 28.47 -7.94 47.41
C THR A 220 29.43 -8.11 48.59
N MET A 221 29.96 -6.99 49.09
CA MET A 221 30.93 -6.96 50.17
C MET A 221 30.24 -7.19 51.54
N VAL A 222 30.75 -8.16 52.29
CA VAL A 222 30.36 -8.42 53.67
C VAL A 222 31.47 -7.88 54.54
N ASP A 223 31.18 -6.78 55.26
CA ASP A 223 31.99 -6.20 56.38
C ASP A 223 33.45 -5.79 56.12
N ASP A 224 33.98 -5.85 54.91
CA ASP A 224 35.30 -5.31 54.59
C ASP A 224 35.27 -3.77 54.46
N GLY A 225 36.34 -3.10 54.84
CA GLY A 225 36.48 -1.65 54.76
C GLY A 225 36.32 -1.15 53.33
N LEU A 226 35.64 -0.05 53.13
CA LEU A 226 35.45 0.57 51.82
C LEU A 226 36.54 1.63 51.60
N GLU A 227 37.37 1.46 50.58
CA GLU A 227 38.35 2.45 50.17
C GLU A 227 37.77 3.51 49.25
N PHE A 228 38.31 4.74 49.30
CA PHE A 228 37.91 5.79 48.39
C PHE A 228 38.09 5.44 46.93
N SER A 229 39.13 4.66 46.60
CA SER A 229 39.36 4.12 45.24
C SER A 229 38.17 3.30 44.76
N GLN A 230 37.54 2.49 45.59
CA GLN A 230 36.39 1.66 45.23
C GLN A 230 35.14 2.48 44.89
N LEU A 231 34.98 3.65 45.54
CA LEU A 231 33.91 4.60 45.21
C LEU A 231 34.09 5.20 43.82
N VAL A 232 35.35 5.53 43.46
CA VAL A 232 35.71 5.99 42.10
C VAL A 232 35.45 4.90 41.07
N ASP A 233 35.87 3.65 41.35
CA ASP A 233 35.69 2.52 40.46
C ASP A 233 34.22 2.19 40.21
N VAL A 234 33.37 2.27 41.25
CA VAL A 234 31.91 2.11 41.12
C VAL A 234 31.30 3.23 40.32
N ARG A 235 31.75 4.47 40.48
CA ARG A 235 31.31 5.60 39.66
C ARG A 235 31.60 5.34 38.17
N ILE A 236 32.81 4.92 37.84
CA ILE A 236 33.21 4.60 36.45
C ILE A 236 32.34 3.47 35.93
N TYR A 237 32.18 2.39 36.67
CA TYR A 237 31.34 1.26 36.28
C TYR A 237 29.89 1.68 36.00
N ILE A 238 29.27 2.49 36.87
CA ILE A 238 27.89 2.97 36.66
C ILE A 238 27.83 3.85 35.41
N SER A 239 28.83 4.73 35.22
CA SER A 239 28.91 5.60 34.06
C SER A 239 28.97 4.78 32.76
N ASP A 240 29.75 3.73 32.72
CA ASP A 240 29.89 2.82 31.57
C ASP A 240 28.58 2.08 31.31
N GLN A 241 27.89 1.60 32.37
CA GLN A 241 26.59 0.95 32.27
C GLN A 241 25.51 1.92 31.72
N ILE A 242 25.58 3.20 32.08
CA ILE A 242 24.66 4.23 31.54
C ILE A 242 24.94 4.44 30.05
N ILE A 243 26.22 4.52 29.64
CA ILE A 243 26.60 4.70 28.24
C ILE A 243 26.12 3.51 27.41
N GLU A 244 26.43 2.29 27.82
CA GLU A 244 26.00 1.07 27.14
C GLU A 244 24.47 0.99 27.00
N ALA A 245 23.73 1.25 28.09
CA ALA A 245 22.28 1.22 28.06
C ALA A 245 21.68 2.29 27.14
N ARG A 246 22.31 3.48 27.03
CA ARG A 246 21.89 4.54 26.10
C ARG A 246 22.16 4.16 24.64
N GLU A 247 23.27 3.52 24.34
CA GLU A 247 23.57 3.01 22.98
C GLU A 247 22.54 1.95 22.56
N GLU A 248 22.17 1.04 23.46
CA GLU A 248 21.12 0.07 23.20
C GLU A 248 19.75 0.74 22.98
N ILE A 249 19.40 1.76 23.78
CA ILE A 249 18.17 2.54 23.59
C ILE A 249 18.16 3.21 22.21
N ASN A 250 19.27 3.83 21.80
CA ASN A 250 19.39 4.43 20.47
C ASN A 250 19.21 3.40 19.34
N THR A 251 19.77 2.21 19.53
CA THR A 251 19.59 1.10 18.58
C THR A 251 18.13 0.65 18.49
N MET A 252 17.44 0.57 19.64
CA MET A 252 16.02 0.25 19.69
C MET A 252 15.18 1.34 19.00
N ASP A 253 15.50 2.62 19.22
CA ASP A 253 14.80 3.75 18.58
C ASP A 253 14.93 3.71 17.05
N ASN A 254 16.11 3.43 16.54
CA ASN A 254 16.33 3.28 15.10
C ASN A 254 15.50 2.11 14.53
N ASN A 255 15.43 1.00 15.24
CA ASN A 255 14.63 -0.15 14.84
C ASN A 255 13.12 0.13 14.91
N ILE A 256 12.64 0.84 15.93
CA ILE A 256 11.23 1.27 16.07
C ILE A 256 10.85 2.22 14.93
N PHE A 257 11.74 3.17 14.59
CA PHE A 257 11.54 4.08 13.48
C PHE A 257 11.43 3.32 12.15
N ARG A 258 12.38 2.39 11.89
CA ARG A 258 12.35 1.53 10.68
C ARG A 258 11.06 0.71 10.59
N LEU A 259 10.63 0.08 11.68
CA LEU A 259 9.37 -0.68 11.70
C LEU A 259 8.17 0.22 11.44
N SER A 260 8.17 1.45 11.98
CA SER A 260 7.10 2.42 11.73
C SER A 260 7.00 2.82 10.26
N GLN A 261 8.14 3.00 9.58
CA GLN A 261 8.18 3.23 8.14
C GLN A 261 7.67 2.00 7.35
N LEU A 262 8.09 0.79 7.73
CA LEU A 262 7.58 -0.43 7.08
C LEU A 262 6.07 -0.56 7.26
N MET A 263 5.54 -0.25 8.44
CA MET A 263 4.10 -0.31 8.71
C MET A 263 3.29 0.72 7.89
N SER A 264 3.87 1.86 7.51
CA SER A 264 3.19 2.82 6.64
C SER A 264 2.92 2.24 5.25
N TYR A 265 3.80 1.41 4.72
CA TYR A 265 3.59 0.73 3.43
C TYR A 265 2.41 -0.25 3.43
N ALA A 266 1.99 -0.75 4.59
CA ALA A 266 0.81 -1.59 4.69
C ALA A 266 -0.47 -0.87 4.24
N ASN A 267 -0.57 0.45 4.49
CA ASN A 267 -1.69 1.26 4.04
C ASN A 267 -1.66 1.46 2.51
N ASP A 268 -0.47 1.67 1.93
CA ASP A 268 -0.30 1.80 0.48
C ASP A 268 -0.73 0.51 -0.22
N ILE A 269 -0.37 -0.66 0.34
CA ILE A 269 -0.78 -1.97 -0.17
C ILE A 269 -2.30 -2.15 -0.11
N ASN A 270 -2.96 -1.71 0.96
CA ASN A 270 -4.41 -1.73 1.05
C ASN A 270 -5.06 -0.84 -0.01
N GLN A 271 -4.49 0.34 -0.29
CA GLN A 271 -4.97 1.20 -1.37
C GLN A 271 -4.81 0.56 -2.75
N ILE A 272 -3.69 -0.12 -3.01
CA ILE A 272 -3.50 -0.89 -4.26
C ILE A 272 -4.59 -1.95 -4.41
N GLU A 273 -4.97 -2.64 -3.35
CA GLU A 273 -6.06 -3.64 -3.40
C GLU A 273 -7.41 -2.99 -3.72
N VAL A 274 -7.73 -1.83 -3.13
CA VAL A 274 -8.94 -1.05 -3.44
C VAL A 274 -8.91 -0.59 -4.91
N HIS A 275 -7.81 -0.06 -5.38
CA HIS A 275 -7.62 0.36 -6.77
C HIS A 275 -7.78 -0.80 -7.75
N LYS A 276 -7.20 -1.96 -7.44
CA LYS A 276 -7.40 -3.18 -8.23
C LYS A 276 -8.87 -3.56 -8.33
N GLN A 277 -9.63 -3.52 -7.23
CA GLN A 277 -11.06 -3.83 -7.24
C GLN A 277 -11.87 -2.83 -8.08
N THR A 278 -11.54 -1.54 -8.00
CA THR A 278 -12.16 -0.51 -8.86
C THR A 278 -11.95 -0.83 -10.34
N ILE A 279 -10.72 -1.18 -10.74
CA ILE A 279 -10.41 -1.55 -12.12
C ILE A 279 -11.18 -2.80 -12.55
N ILE A 280 -11.23 -3.84 -11.70
CA ILE A 280 -11.97 -5.07 -11.98
C ILE A 280 -13.45 -4.76 -12.21
N THR A 281 -14.06 -3.94 -11.35
CA THR A 281 -15.47 -3.56 -11.46
C THR A 281 -15.76 -2.81 -12.75
N GLN A 282 -14.98 -1.79 -13.08
CA GLN A 282 -15.17 -0.98 -14.29
C GLN A 282 -14.92 -1.79 -15.56
N ALA A 283 -13.85 -2.56 -15.62
CA ALA A 283 -13.54 -3.40 -16.78
C ALA A 283 -14.55 -4.55 -16.96
N SER A 284 -15.13 -5.06 -15.87
CA SER A 284 -16.22 -6.05 -15.93
C SER A 284 -17.50 -5.44 -16.50
N ALA A 285 -17.82 -4.20 -16.13
CA ALA A 285 -18.97 -3.48 -16.69
C ALA A 285 -18.79 -3.24 -18.19
N LEU A 286 -17.58 -2.84 -18.61
CA LEU A 286 -17.25 -2.68 -20.03
C LEU A 286 -17.37 -4.02 -20.81
N LYS A 287 -16.82 -5.08 -20.25
CA LYS A 287 -16.94 -6.42 -20.83
C LYS A 287 -18.39 -6.85 -21.00
N SER A 288 -19.22 -6.64 -19.97
CA SER A 288 -20.65 -6.99 -20.00
C SER A 288 -21.43 -6.18 -21.03
N TYR A 289 -21.07 -4.90 -21.22
CA TYR A 289 -21.65 -4.09 -22.30
C TYR A 289 -21.30 -4.65 -23.69
N TRP A 290 -20.05 -5.02 -23.92
CA TRP A 290 -19.66 -5.64 -25.20
C TRP A 290 -20.34 -6.98 -25.43
N GLU A 291 -20.51 -7.79 -24.37
CA GLU A 291 -21.28 -9.06 -24.44
C GLU A 291 -22.73 -8.82 -24.80
N SER A 292 -23.39 -7.81 -24.19
CA SER A 292 -24.76 -7.45 -24.53
C SER A 292 -24.91 -6.94 -25.96
N TRP A 293 -23.91 -6.16 -26.44
CA TRP A 293 -23.89 -5.71 -27.83
C TRP A 293 -23.76 -6.89 -28.81
N CYS A 294 -22.84 -7.83 -28.57
CA CYS A 294 -22.70 -9.05 -29.36
C CYS A 294 -23.97 -9.91 -29.36
N GLY A 295 -24.61 -10.03 -28.19
CA GLY A 295 -25.89 -10.75 -28.04
C GLY A 295 -26.99 -10.12 -28.88
N PHE A 296 -27.18 -8.80 -28.75
CA PHE A 296 -28.14 -8.04 -29.55
C PHE A 296 -27.93 -8.22 -31.04
N MET A 297 -26.68 -8.09 -31.53
CA MET A 297 -26.40 -8.26 -32.96
C MET A 297 -26.65 -9.70 -33.44
N SER A 298 -26.33 -10.70 -32.64
CA SER A 298 -26.60 -12.11 -33.00
C SER A 298 -28.09 -12.39 -33.12
N GLU A 299 -28.90 -11.84 -32.23
CA GLU A 299 -30.36 -11.95 -32.26
C GLU A 299 -30.93 -11.29 -33.51
N LYS A 300 -30.52 -10.03 -33.78
CA LYS A 300 -31.04 -9.26 -34.93
C LYS A 300 -30.62 -9.82 -36.28
N VAL A 301 -29.42 -10.40 -36.40
CA VAL A 301 -28.98 -11.08 -37.64
C VAL A 301 -29.73 -12.41 -37.90
N SER A 302 -30.24 -13.06 -36.85
CA SER A 302 -31.00 -14.31 -36.95
C SER A 302 -32.50 -14.10 -37.23
N GLU A 303 -33.01 -12.87 -37.16
CA GLU A 303 -34.41 -12.54 -37.47
C GLU A 303 -34.71 -12.70 -38.96
N GLU A 304 -35.90 -13.21 -39.32
CA GLU A 304 -36.34 -13.37 -40.74
C GLU A 304 -36.37 -12.03 -41.47
N CYS A 305 -36.61 -10.92 -40.74
CA CYS A 305 -36.57 -9.56 -41.25
C CYS A 305 -35.56 -8.74 -40.47
N LEU A 306 -34.43 -8.38 -41.10
CA LEU A 306 -33.39 -7.51 -40.54
C LEU A 306 -33.96 -6.08 -40.35
N ASN A 307 -33.92 -5.59 -39.10
CA ASN A 307 -34.25 -4.21 -38.79
C ASN A 307 -33.00 -3.30 -38.92
N PHE A 308 -32.68 -2.87 -40.14
CA PHE A 308 -31.49 -2.09 -40.45
C PHE A 308 -31.44 -0.76 -39.67
N SER A 309 -32.59 -0.09 -39.49
CA SER A 309 -32.66 1.19 -38.75
C SER A 309 -32.28 1.01 -37.30
N GLN A 310 -32.77 -0.05 -36.65
CA GLN A 310 -32.46 -0.33 -35.27
C GLN A 310 -30.98 -0.69 -35.08
N ILE A 311 -30.42 -1.56 -35.95
CA ILE A 311 -29.02 -1.94 -35.90
C ILE A 311 -28.10 -0.74 -36.11
N LYS A 312 -28.47 0.15 -37.07
CA LYS A 312 -27.72 1.39 -37.30
C LYS A 312 -27.75 2.32 -36.09
N THR A 313 -28.89 2.47 -35.42
CA THR A 313 -29.02 3.27 -34.20
C THR A 313 -28.12 2.74 -33.10
N VAL A 314 -28.11 1.43 -32.82
CA VAL A 314 -27.26 0.80 -31.80
C VAL A 314 -25.80 0.93 -32.17
N SER A 315 -25.45 0.80 -33.44
CA SER A 315 -24.08 1.01 -33.93
C SER A 315 -23.60 2.45 -33.73
N GLN A 316 -24.49 3.43 -33.91
CA GLN A 316 -24.21 4.85 -33.62
C GLN A 316 -24.01 5.10 -32.10
N MET A 317 -24.79 4.46 -31.26
CA MET A 317 -24.62 4.54 -29.80
C MET A 317 -23.24 3.98 -29.38
N LEU A 318 -22.84 2.83 -29.90
CA LEU A 318 -21.50 2.28 -29.66
C LEU A 318 -20.40 3.21 -30.18
N MET A 319 -20.57 3.81 -31.37
CA MET A 319 -19.63 4.78 -31.92
C MET A 319 -19.46 5.99 -31.01
N THR A 320 -20.57 6.56 -30.50
CA THR A 320 -20.54 7.67 -29.58
C THR A 320 -19.81 7.33 -28.30
N TYR A 321 -20.06 6.15 -27.76
CA TYR A 321 -19.38 5.64 -26.57
C TYR A 321 -17.87 5.46 -26.80
N LEU A 322 -17.45 4.92 -27.94
CA LEU A 322 -16.03 4.79 -28.29
C LEU A 322 -15.35 6.16 -28.48
N ASN A 323 -16.07 7.16 -28.98
CA ASN A 323 -15.57 8.53 -29.06
C ASN A 323 -15.34 9.14 -27.66
N ASP A 324 -16.22 8.88 -26.69
CA ASP A 324 -16.02 9.30 -25.30
C ASP A 324 -14.79 8.61 -24.67
N ILE A 325 -14.64 7.30 -24.84
CA ILE A 325 -13.45 6.56 -24.39
C ILE A 325 -12.18 7.17 -24.99
N GLU A 326 -12.16 7.43 -26.31
CA GLU A 326 -11.00 8.04 -26.97
C GLU A 326 -10.68 9.43 -26.40
N TYR A 327 -11.69 10.27 -26.20
CA TYR A 327 -11.54 11.58 -25.58
C TYR A 327 -10.92 11.49 -24.17
N GLN A 328 -11.38 10.54 -23.34
CA GLN A 328 -10.81 10.31 -22.01
C GLN A 328 -9.33 9.86 -22.08
N TYR A 329 -8.90 9.14 -23.13
CA TYR A 329 -7.49 8.80 -23.35
C TYR A 329 -6.63 10.01 -23.75
N GLN A 330 -7.22 11.03 -24.40
CA GLN A 330 -6.50 12.25 -24.81
C GLN A 330 -6.26 13.23 -23.65
N ARG A 331 -7.01 13.13 -22.54
CA ARG A 331 -6.81 13.96 -21.36
C ARG A 331 -5.43 13.70 -20.74
N GLN A 332 -4.72 14.80 -20.41
CA GLN A 332 -3.45 14.69 -19.69
C GLN A 332 -3.68 14.12 -18.28
N LEU A 333 -2.80 13.24 -17.86
CA LEU A 333 -2.78 12.78 -16.48
C LEU A 333 -2.12 13.83 -15.58
N PRO A 334 -2.54 13.97 -14.33
CA PRO A 334 -1.83 14.80 -13.37
C PRO A 334 -0.41 14.24 -13.17
N ASP A 335 0.55 15.14 -12.99
CA ASP A 335 1.98 14.82 -12.74
C ASP A 335 2.16 14.07 -11.41
#